data_a6db7b67032a1b403b54dacbd38334d2
#
_entry.id   a6db7b67032a1b403b54dacbd38334d2
#
_cell.length_a   1.000
_cell.length_b   1.000
_cell.length_c   1.000
_cell.angle_alpha   90.00
_cell.angle_beta   90.00
_cell.angle_gamma   90.00
#
_symmetry.space_group_name_H-M   'P 1'
#
loop_
_entity.id
_entity.type
_entity.pdbx_description
1 polymer ?
#
loop_
_entity_poly.entity_id
_entity_poly.type
_entity_poly.pdbx_seq_one_letter_code
_entity_poly.pdbx_strand_id
1 'polypeptide(L)'
;MSAYGRTEYAGLIDERYIGQKVTVKGWVGKRRDLGNLIFIDVRDRMGVVQCVISGEKNAEAHKIAEEIRNEYVVSVVGEVVARSEKTQNDKIHSGKVELIVESIEILAESKTLPFVLDDASLSSEELRMKYRYLDLRRSELADVIHLRSKITKATRDYLDSHMFTDVETPILTKSTPEGARDYLVPSRVHPGEFYALPQSPQLFKQLLMVSGFDRYYQIARCFRDEDLRADRQPDFTQIDMEMSFMSQDEIISMIEGLIAHVMKEVKGIEITTPFERMDYDVAMERFGSDKPDTRFGMELKDVSDVVADVDFKVFSNAIEQGGAVKAIVAKGVADKYSRKDIDALAAYVANYGAKGLAWLKVTEEGLNGAIAKFFNDDVAAELVERVEAEVGDLILFAADSKKVCYASLGALRQKLARDLDLIDPNKFNYLWVVNWPLLEFDEESGKYSAAHHPFTMPKVEDIPLLETAPEKAYAQAYDIVLNGYELGGGSMRIYDKEVQKSMLKALGFTEESAQSQFGFLLDAFEYGVPPHGGAALGLDRFVMLLAGRDNLRDTIAFPKTANASCLLTEAPSPVDLEQLLELNISTLKK
;
A
#
# COMPACT_ATOMS: atom_id res chain seq x y z
N MET A 1 3.93 -24.31 -40.15
CA MET A 1 4.00 -23.77 -38.79
C MET A 1 2.56 -23.56 -38.34
N SER A 2 2.24 -23.83 -37.07
CA SER A 2 0.90 -23.57 -36.58
C SER A 2 0.62 -22.05 -36.70
N ALA A 3 -0.60 -21.67 -37.09
CA ALA A 3 -1.02 -20.26 -37.22
C ALA A 3 -0.80 -19.42 -35.97
N TYR A 4 -0.48 -20.05 -34.83
CA TYR A 4 -0.30 -19.43 -33.53
C TYR A 4 1.17 -19.30 -33.08
N GLY A 5 2.15 -19.76 -33.89
CA GLY A 5 3.58 -19.68 -33.59
C GLY A 5 4.13 -18.26 -33.79
N ARG A 6 5.05 -17.83 -32.94
CA ARG A 6 6.00 -16.72 -33.16
C ARG A 6 7.42 -17.28 -33.04
N THR A 7 8.40 -16.67 -33.71
CA THR A 7 9.81 -17.03 -33.56
C THR A 7 10.35 -16.46 -32.25
N GLU A 8 10.05 -15.19 -31.99
CA GLU A 8 10.47 -14.48 -30.78
C GLU A 8 9.44 -13.38 -30.45
N TYR A 9 9.50 -12.87 -29.23
CA TYR A 9 8.79 -11.64 -28.85
C TYR A 9 9.34 -10.43 -29.60
N ALA A 10 8.44 -9.54 -30.05
CA ALA A 10 8.81 -8.33 -30.79
C ALA A 10 9.83 -7.47 -30.03
N GLY A 11 9.62 -7.28 -28.73
CA GLY A 11 10.52 -6.51 -27.88
C GLY A 11 11.88 -7.15 -27.58
N LEU A 12 12.08 -8.45 -27.91
CA LEU A 12 13.35 -9.16 -27.71
C LEU A 12 14.16 -9.34 -29.00
N ILE A 13 13.65 -8.87 -30.14
CA ILE A 13 14.41 -8.89 -31.40
C ILE A 13 15.56 -7.87 -31.29
N ASP A 14 16.79 -8.33 -31.52
CA ASP A 14 18.01 -7.52 -31.47
C ASP A 14 19.01 -7.93 -32.58
N GLU A 15 20.24 -7.45 -32.49
CA GLU A 15 21.30 -7.69 -33.48
C GLU A 15 21.63 -9.16 -33.69
N ARG A 16 21.32 -10.05 -32.73
CA ARG A 16 21.53 -11.52 -32.84
C ARG A 16 20.65 -12.16 -33.92
N TYR A 17 19.56 -11.49 -34.29
CA TYR A 17 18.63 -11.97 -35.30
C TYR A 17 18.91 -11.44 -36.71
N ILE A 18 19.90 -10.58 -36.93
CA ILE A 18 20.23 -10.03 -38.24
C ILE A 18 20.47 -11.15 -39.25
N GLY A 19 19.82 -11.03 -40.43
CA GLY A 19 19.83 -12.04 -41.49
C GLY A 19 18.91 -13.23 -41.25
N GLN A 20 18.20 -13.29 -40.12
CA GLN A 20 17.24 -14.35 -39.86
C GLN A 20 15.83 -13.92 -40.23
N LYS A 21 15.07 -14.90 -40.72
CA LYS A 21 13.64 -14.76 -40.95
C LYS A 21 12.87 -15.10 -39.69
N VAL A 22 12.11 -14.13 -39.18
CA VAL A 22 11.35 -14.25 -37.94
C VAL A 22 9.88 -13.97 -38.14
N THR A 23 9.05 -14.55 -37.27
CA THR A 23 7.62 -14.26 -37.15
C THR A 23 7.40 -13.57 -35.80
N VAL A 24 6.88 -12.34 -35.84
CA VAL A 24 6.43 -11.58 -34.66
C VAL A 24 4.92 -11.39 -34.71
N LYS A 25 4.28 -11.31 -33.52
CA LYS A 25 2.84 -11.08 -33.39
C LYS A 25 2.58 -10.11 -32.26
N GLY A 26 1.68 -9.16 -32.50
CA GLY A 26 1.36 -8.15 -31.49
C GLY A 26 0.36 -7.13 -32.00
N TRP A 27 0.26 -6.06 -31.27
CA TRP A 27 -0.58 -4.91 -31.60
C TRP A 27 0.23 -3.86 -32.38
N VAL A 28 -0.40 -3.22 -33.34
CA VAL A 28 0.20 -2.08 -34.06
C VAL A 28 0.15 -0.85 -33.17
N GLY A 29 1.29 -0.45 -32.61
CA GLY A 29 1.40 0.73 -31.75
C GLY A 29 1.34 2.03 -32.55
N LYS A 30 2.22 2.17 -33.54
CA LYS A 30 2.27 3.32 -34.45
C LYS A 30 2.35 2.88 -35.90
N ARG A 31 1.64 3.61 -36.78
CA ARG A 31 1.72 3.47 -38.22
C ARG A 31 2.17 4.80 -38.83
N ARG A 32 3.15 4.74 -39.72
CA ARG A 32 3.64 5.88 -40.49
C ARG A 32 3.62 5.49 -41.97
N ASP A 33 2.95 6.28 -42.77
CA ASP A 33 2.81 6.07 -44.21
C ASP A 33 3.60 7.14 -44.95
N LEU A 34 4.58 6.73 -45.70
CA LEU A 34 5.41 7.59 -46.55
C LEU A 34 5.21 7.23 -48.04
N GLY A 35 4.01 6.84 -48.40
CA GLY A 35 3.66 6.42 -49.75
C GLY A 35 4.13 4.99 -50.03
N ASN A 36 5.18 4.80 -50.76
CA ASN A 36 5.67 3.47 -51.16
C ASN A 36 6.33 2.68 -49.97
N LEU A 37 6.53 3.33 -48.85
CA LEU A 37 7.05 2.73 -47.60
C LEU A 37 6.06 2.94 -46.44
N ILE A 38 5.61 1.86 -45.82
CA ILE A 38 4.81 1.91 -44.63
C ILE A 38 5.64 1.33 -43.47
N PHE A 39 5.68 2.05 -42.34
CA PHE A 39 6.32 1.62 -41.11
C PHE A 39 5.24 1.31 -40.11
N ILE A 40 5.32 0.14 -39.47
CA ILE A 40 4.49 -0.22 -38.33
C ILE A 40 5.37 -0.64 -37.16
N ASP A 41 5.02 -0.17 -35.97
CA ASP A 41 5.63 -0.60 -34.74
C ASP A 41 4.76 -1.74 -34.17
N VAL A 42 5.25 -2.97 -34.19
CA VAL A 42 4.56 -4.12 -33.58
C VAL A 42 4.95 -4.24 -32.14
N ARG A 43 3.97 -4.09 -31.26
CA ARG A 43 4.13 -4.12 -29.79
C ARG A 43 3.61 -5.43 -29.21
N ASP A 44 4.37 -6.02 -28.32
CA ASP A 44 3.94 -7.11 -27.46
C ASP A 44 4.32 -6.86 -25.98
N ARG A 45 4.19 -7.87 -25.13
CA ARG A 45 4.49 -7.75 -23.71
C ARG A 45 5.96 -7.42 -23.37
N MET A 46 6.88 -7.67 -24.29
CA MET A 46 8.32 -7.48 -24.08
C MET A 46 8.84 -6.17 -24.69
N GLY A 47 8.01 -5.49 -25.47
CA GLY A 47 8.36 -4.22 -26.10
C GLY A 47 7.88 -4.10 -27.54
N VAL A 48 8.69 -3.46 -28.37
CA VAL A 48 8.31 -3.05 -29.73
C VAL A 48 9.39 -3.42 -30.72
N VAL A 49 9.02 -3.81 -31.94
CA VAL A 49 9.93 -3.87 -33.09
C VAL A 49 9.33 -3.08 -34.26
N GLN A 50 10.15 -2.30 -34.95
CA GLN A 50 9.73 -1.63 -36.18
C GLN A 50 9.74 -2.59 -37.35
N CYS A 51 8.64 -2.61 -38.11
CA CYS A 51 8.49 -3.38 -39.34
C CYS A 51 8.39 -2.42 -40.52
N VAL A 52 9.09 -2.70 -41.60
CA VAL A 52 9.15 -1.89 -42.82
C VAL A 52 8.52 -2.67 -43.96
N ILE A 53 7.49 -2.09 -44.58
CA ILE A 53 6.77 -2.65 -45.72
C ILE A 53 7.04 -1.77 -46.94
N SER A 54 7.63 -2.36 -47.97
CA SER A 54 7.93 -1.69 -49.23
C SER A 54 6.99 -2.17 -50.33
N GLY A 55 6.28 -1.24 -50.98
CA GLY A 55 5.41 -1.51 -52.11
C GLY A 55 6.19 -2.00 -53.34
N GLU A 56 7.43 -1.59 -53.51
CA GLU A 56 8.29 -2.08 -54.61
C GLU A 56 8.75 -3.50 -54.43
N LYS A 57 8.99 -3.93 -53.16
CA LYS A 57 9.46 -5.27 -52.85
C LYS A 57 8.31 -6.28 -52.69
N ASN A 58 7.19 -5.80 -52.16
CA ASN A 58 6.03 -6.65 -51.87
C ASN A 58 4.71 -5.87 -51.92
N ALA A 59 4.10 -5.81 -53.10
CA ALA A 59 2.85 -5.10 -53.33
C ALA A 59 1.66 -5.67 -52.53
N GLU A 60 1.64 -7.01 -52.27
CA GLU A 60 0.56 -7.67 -51.53
C GLU A 60 0.61 -7.27 -50.03
N ALA A 61 1.77 -7.39 -49.41
CA ALA A 61 1.96 -6.96 -48.04
C ALA A 61 1.71 -5.45 -47.85
N HIS A 62 2.10 -4.64 -48.85
CA HIS A 62 1.86 -3.18 -48.84
C HIS A 62 0.36 -2.88 -48.88
N LYS A 63 -0.41 -3.54 -49.73
CA LYS A 63 -1.87 -3.37 -49.80
C LYS A 63 -2.55 -3.70 -48.46
N ILE A 64 -2.14 -4.79 -47.81
CA ILE A 64 -2.66 -5.12 -46.46
C ILE A 64 -2.27 -4.04 -45.47
N ALA A 65 -1.03 -3.53 -45.51
CA ALA A 65 -0.54 -2.50 -44.60
C ALA A 65 -1.25 -1.14 -44.75
N GLU A 66 -1.82 -0.84 -45.96
CA GLU A 66 -2.67 0.34 -46.15
C GLU A 66 -3.96 0.31 -45.33
N GLU A 67 -4.51 -0.90 -45.10
CA GLU A 67 -5.74 -1.12 -44.33
C GLU A 67 -5.50 -1.09 -42.81
N ILE A 68 -4.26 -1.35 -42.35
CA ILE A 68 -3.90 -1.45 -40.95
C ILE A 68 -4.11 -0.11 -40.25
N ARG A 69 -4.62 -0.17 -39.03
CA ARG A 69 -4.77 0.98 -38.12
C ARG A 69 -4.13 0.65 -36.77
N ASN A 70 -3.95 1.66 -35.93
CA ASN A 70 -3.43 1.50 -34.58
C ASN A 70 -4.28 0.49 -33.81
N GLU A 71 -3.62 -0.31 -32.99
CA GLU A 71 -4.18 -1.36 -32.13
C GLU A 71 -4.79 -2.56 -32.91
N TYR A 72 -4.64 -2.63 -34.23
CA TYR A 72 -4.89 -3.89 -34.96
C TYR A 72 -3.91 -4.96 -34.44
N VAL A 73 -4.36 -6.20 -34.37
CA VAL A 73 -3.50 -7.35 -34.05
C VAL A 73 -3.00 -7.94 -35.35
N VAL A 74 -1.68 -8.06 -35.47
CA VAL A 74 -1.04 -8.53 -36.68
C VAL A 74 -0.08 -9.69 -36.44
N SER A 75 0.12 -10.49 -37.47
CA SER A 75 1.21 -11.47 -37.59
C SER A 75 2.11 -11.00 -38.75
N VAL A 76 3.37 -10.78 -38.46
CA VAL A 76 4.33 -10.27 -39.42
C VAL A 76 5.49 -11.26 -39.55
N VAL A 77 5.81 -11.61 -40.80
CA VAL A 77 6.98 -12.42 -41.15
C VAL A 77 7.93 -11.57 -41.97
N GLY A 78 9.20 -11.57 -41.62
CA GLY A 78 10.19 -10.82 -42.37
C GLY A 78 11.62 -11.13 -41.92
N GLU A 79 12.57 -10.54 -42.63
CA GLU A 79 14.00 -10.62 -42.33
C GLU A 79 14.42 -9.48 -41.41
N VAL A 80 15.18 -9.79 -40.37
CA VAL A 80 15.78 -8.78 -39.47
C VAL A 80 17.02 -8.18 -40.11
N VAL A 81 17.04 -6.85 -40.21
CA VAL A 81 18.17 -6.09 -40.73
C VAL A 81 18.63 -5.02 -39.75
N ALA A 82 19.92 -4.62 -39.86
CA ALA A 82 20.45 -3.53 -39.09
C ALA A 82 19.88 -2.18 -39.58
N ARG A 83 19.51 -1.29 -38.66
CA ARG A 83 19.19 0.10 -38.98
C ARG A 83 20.46 0.90 -39.26
N SER A 84 20.36 1.90 -40.13
CA SER A 84 21.43 2.87 -40.26
C SER A 84 21.65 3.64 -38.94
N GLU A 85 22.86 4.05 -38.65
CA GLU A 85 23.20 4.81 -37.43
C GLU A 85 22.27 6.01 -37.19
N LYS A 86 21.84 6.68 -38.28
CA LYS A 86 20.95 7.85 -38.21
C LYS A 86 19.51 7.52 -37.80
N THR A 87 19.08 6.25 -37.92
CA THR A 87 17.72 5.78 -37.65
C THR A 87 17.62 4.88 -36.43
N GLN A 88 18.74 4.64 -35.75
CA GLN A 88 18.74 3.89 -34.48
C GLN A 88 17.97 4.61 -33.39
N ASN A 89 17.36 3.86 -32.49
CA ASN A 89 16.57 4.38 -31.39
C ASN A 89 16.97 3.67 -30.07
N ASP A 90 17.83 4.30 -29.30
CA ASP A 90 18.35 3.75 -28.03
C ASP A 90 17.29 3.63 -26.92
N LYS A 91 16.07 4.16 -27.16
CA LYS A 91 14.99 4.09 -26.16
C LYS A 91 14.26 2.74 -26.14
N ILE A 92 14.46 1.91 -27.15
CA ILE A 92 13.85 0.57 -27.25
C ILE A 92 14.92 -0.49 -27.49
N HIS A 93 14.74 -1.68 -26.93
CA HIS A 93 15.71 -2.76 -27.04
C HIS A 93 16.00 -3.17 -28.50
N SER A 94 14.96 -3.25 -29.34
CA SER A 94 15.09 -3.54 -30.77
C SER A 94 15.58 -2.36 -31.63
N GLY A 95 15.96 -1.24 -31.02
CA GLY A 95 16.16 0.04 -31.72
C GLY A 95 17.28 0.08 -32.74
N LYS A 96 18.19 -0.89 -32.73
CA LYS A 96 19.28 -1.04 -33.71
C LYS A 96 18.90 -1.88 -34.93
N VAL A 97 17.76 -2.56 -34.88
CA VAL A 97 17.30 -3.45 -35.92
C VAL A 97 15.89 -3.08 -36.37
N GLU A 98 15.50 -3.57 -37.54
CA GLU A 98 14.13 -3.49 -38.06
C GLU A 98 13.82 -4.76 -38.87
N LEU A 99 12.53 -5.01 -39.07
CA LEU A 99 12.03 -6.17 -39.79
C LEU A 99 11.59 -5.76 -41.20
N ILE A 100 12.25 -6.26 -42.22
CA ILE A 100 11.81 -6.10 -43.60
C ILE A 100 10.72 -7.13 -43.86
N VAL A 101 9.50 -6.67 -44.07
CA VAL A 101 8.32 -7.50 -44.12
C VAL A 101 8.21 -8.29 -45.43
N GLU A 102 8.09 -9.61 -45.32
CA GLU A 102 7.79 -10.48 -46.44
C GLU A 102 6.30 -10.83 -46.51
N SER A 103 5.63 -11.00 -45.36
CA SER A 103 4.19 -11.18 -45.31
C SER A 103 3.61 -10.59 -44.03
N ILE A 104 2.38 -10.14 -44.13
CA ILE A 104 1.62 -9.59 -43.01
C ILE A 104 0.19 -10.07 -43.08
N GLU A 105 -0.38 -10.43 -41.95
CA GLU A 105 -1.75 -10.88 -41.77
C GLU A 105 -2.42 -10.07 -40.65
N ILE A 106 -3.62 -9.57 -40.89
CA ILE A 106 -4.47 -8.96 -39.86
C ILE A 106 -5.20 -10.10 -39.15
N LEU A 107 -4.85 -10.31 -37.85
CA LEU A 107 -5.49 -11.33 -37.01
C LEU A 107 -6.78 -10.80 -36.38
N ALA A 108 -6.82 -9.51 -36.05
CA ALA A 108 -8.01 -8.83 -35.55
C ALA A 108 -7.94 -7.34 -35.80
N GLU A 109 -9.06 -6.75 -36.14
CA GLU A 109 -9.22 -5.30 -36.27
C GLU A 109 -9.53 -4.66 -34.90
N SER A 110 -9.30 -3.36 -34.78
CA SER A 110 -9.64 -2.56 -33.60
C SER A 110 -10.51 -1.37 -33.99
N LYS A 111 -11.47 -1.05 -33.16
CA LYS A 111 -12.15 0.24 -33.21
C LYS A 111 -11.19 1.34 -32.75
N THR A 112 -11.54 2.59 -33.06
CA THR A 112 -10.85 3.74 -32.46
C THR A 112 -10.94 3.65 -30.92
N LEU A 113 -9.78 3.79 -30.26
CA LEU A 113 -9.71 3.72 -28.81
C LEU A 113 -10.43 4.88 -28.14
N PRO A 114 -11.05 4.67 -26.97
CA PRO A 114 -11.71 5.72 -26.21
C PRO A 114 -10.75 6.74 -25.60
N PHE A 115 -9.46 6.41 -25.55
CA PHE A 115 -8.38 7.27 -25.04
C PHE A 115 -7.02 6.90 -25.66
N VAL A 116 -6.06 7.81 -25.54
CA VAL A 116 -4.70 7.61 -26.03
C VAL A 116 -3.90 6.77 -25.03
N LEU A 117 -3.27 5.68 -25.50
CA LEU A 117 -2.48 4.80 -24.63
C LEU A 117 -1.14 5.41 -24.21
N ASP A 118 -0.53 6.23 -25.07
CA ASP A 118 0.81 6.79 -24.83
C ASP A 118 0.81 7.91 -23.76
N ASP A 119 -0.35 8.49 -23.44
CA ASP A 119 -0.48 9.57 -22.46
C ASP A 119 -1.74 9.44 -21.61
N ALA A 120 -1.56 8.94 -20.38
CA ALA A 120 -2.65 8.79 -19.42
C ALA A 120 -3.22 10.13 -18.92
N SER A 121 -2.43 11.21 -18.97
CA SER A 121 -2.86 12.52 -18.47
C SER A 121 -4.00 13.11 -19.31
N LEU A 122 -4.17 12.65 -20.55
CA LEU A 122 -5.24 13.05 -21.44
C LEU A 122 -6.60 12.37 -21.17
N SER A 123 -6.67 11.52 -20.14
CA SER A 123 -7.88 10.72 -19.88
C SER A 123 -8.21 10.67 -18.40
N SER A 124 -9.51 10.73 -18.06
CA SER A 124 -9.93 10.58 -16.68
C SER A 124 -9.66 9.16 -16.16
N GLU A 125 -9.42 9.04 -14.87
CA GLU A 125 -9.23 7.74 -14.21
C GLU A 125 -10.46 6.84 -14.42
N GLU A 126 -11.67 7.40 -14.35
CA GLU A 126 -12.92 6.67 -14.55
C GLU A 126 -13.01 6.03 -15.94
N LEU A 127 -12.64 6.77 -16.99
CA LEU A 127 -12.63 6.25 -18.35
C LEU A 127 -11.62 5.10 -18.49
N ARG A 128 -10.43 5.25 -17.91
CA ARG A 128 -9.40 4.20 -17.91
C ARG A 128 -9.83 2.98 -17.10
N MET A 129 -10.54 3.16 -15.99
CA MET A 129 -11.09 2.06 -15.20
C MET A 129 -12.22 1.33 -15.94
N LYS A 130 -13.07 2.05 -16.68
CA LYS A 130 -14.11 1.46 -17.52
C LYS A 130 -13.53 0.58 -18.63
N TYR A 131 -12.45 1.02 -19.25
CA TYR A 131 -11.74 0.29 -20.30
C TYR A 131 -10.40 -0.27 -19.79
N ARG A 132 -10.40 -0.80 -18.57
CA ARG A 132 -9.17 -1.23 -17.87
C ARG A 132 -8.30 -2.19 -18.68
N TYR A 133 -8.88 -3.06 -19.50
CA TYR A 133 -8.16 -3.96 -20.41
C TYR A 133 -7.36 -3.21 -21.49
N LEU A 134 -7.73 -1.98 -21.85
CA LEU A 134 -6.93 -1.11 -22.70
C LEU A 134 -5.86 -0.40 -21.90
N ASP A 135 -6.19 0.12 -20.72
CA ASP A 135 -5.24 0.80 -19.83
C ASP A 135 -4.07 -0.14 -19.44
N LEU A 136 -4.35 -1.43 -19.25
CA LEU A 136 -3.34 -2.47 -19.00
C LEU A 136 -2.39 -2.74 -20.19
N ARG A 137 -2.66 -2.21 -21.39
CA ARG A 137 -1.72 -2.25 -22.53
C ARG A 137 -0.60 -1.21 -22.41
N ARG A 138 -0.76 -0.22 -21.55
CA ARG A 138 0.26 0.80 -21.28
C ARG A 138 1.41 0.15 -20.53
N SER A 139 2.64 0.36 -21.01
CA SER A 139 3.84 -0.24 -20.39
C SER A 139 3.96 0.11 -18.92
N GLU A 140 3.71 1.38 -18.57
CA GLU A 140 3.80 1.85 -17.19
C GLU A 140 2.93 1.05 -16.21
N LEU A 141 1.73 0.65 -16.62
CA LEU A 141 0.81 -0.11 -15.77
C LEU A 141 1.10 -1.62 -15.87
N ALA A 142 1.40 -2.11 -17.08
CA ALA A 142 1.78 -3.51 -17.29
C ALA A 142 3.04 -3.86 -16.46
N ASP A 143 4.02 -2.97 -16.40
CA ASP A 143 5.25 -3.16 -15.63
C ASP A 143 4.99 -3.28 -14.13
N VAL A 144 4.01 -2.55 -13.58
CA VAL A 144 3.60 -2.69 -12.18
C VAL A 144 3.00 -4.08 -11.92
N ILE A 145 2.17 -4.59 -12.83
CA ILE A 145 1.60 -5.93 -12.71
C ILE A 145 2.68 -7.02 -12.86
N HIS A 146 3.65 -6.81 -13.75
CA HIS A 146 4.81 -7.70 -13.87
C HIS A 146 5.69 -7.65 -12.60
N LEU A 147 5.90 -6.46 -12.03
CA LEU A 147 6.61 -6.28 -10.76
C LEU A 147 5.91 -7.06 -9.64
N ARG A 148 4.56 -6.96 -9.54
CA ARG A 148 3.76 -7.75 -8.60
C ARG A 148 4.03 -9.25 -8.72
N SER A 149 4.04 -9.76 -9.96
CA SER A 149 4.33 -11.17 -10.22
C SER A 149 5.73 -11.58 -9.76
N LYS A 150 6.74 -10.72 -9.98
CA LYS A 150 8.12 -10.97 -9.54
C LYS A 150 8.23 -10.96 -8.02
N ILE A 151 7.59 -10.01 -7.33
CA ILE A 151 7.55 -9.94 -5.87
C ILE A 151 6.92 -11.21 -5.30
N THR A 152 5.77 -11.63 -5.85
CA THR A 152 5.09 -12.86 -5.40
C THR A 152 5.97 -14.08 -5.58
N LYS A 153 6.67 -14.18 -6.72
CA LYS A 153 7.60 -15.30 -6.97
C LYS A 153 8.77 -15.29 -5.98
N ALA A 154 9.45 -14.15 -5.81
CA ALA A 154 10.57 -14.04 -4.88
C ALA A 154 10.14 -14.35 -3.43
N THR A 155 8.93 -13.94 -3.04
CA THR A 155 8.35 -14.28 -1.73
C THR A 155 8.20 -15.78 -1.55
N ARG A 156 7.63 -16.47 -2.53
CA ARG A 156 7.50 -17.95 -2.49
C ARG A 156 8.85 -18.63 -2.45
N ASP A 157 9.77 -18.24 -3.32
CA ASP A 157 11.12 -18.83 -3.38
C ASP A 157 11.83 -18.72 -2.01
N TYR A 158 11.70 -17.57 -1.32
CA TYR A 158 12.27 -17.37 0.00
C TYR A 158 11.60 -18.25 1.06
N LEU A 159 10.29 -18.21 1.16
CA LEU A 159 9.54 -18.92 2.19
C LEU A 159 9.65 -20.44 2.02
N ASP A 160 9.59 -20.96 0.79
CA ASP A 160 9.80 -22.38 0.49
C ASP A 160 11.21 -22.83 0.93
N SER A 161 12.24 -22.01 0.68
CA SER A 161 13.62 -22.31 1.10
C SER A 161 13.81 -22.30 2.62
N HIS A 162 12.88 -21.68 3.37
CA HIS A 162 12.87 -21.62 4.83
C HIS A 162 11.83 -22.58 5.45
N MET A 163 11.42 -23.60 4.70
CA MET A 163 10.54 -24.69 5.15
C MET A 163 9.11 -24.26 5.50
N PHE A 164 8.62 -23.17 4.91
CA PHE A 164 7.22 -22.81 5.00
C PHE A 164 6.38 -23.66 4.05
N THR A 165 5.16 -23.96 4.45
CA THR A 165 4.17 -24.65 3.64
C THR A 165 3.11 -23.66 3.15
N ASP A 166 2.91 -23.56 1.82
CA ASP A 166 1.82 -22.78 1.22
C ASP A 166 0.50 -23.53 1.42
N VAL A 167 -0.40 -23.00 2.26
CA VAL A 167 -1.69 -23.64 2.56
C VAL A 167 -2.82 -22.69 2.30
N GLU A 168 -3.74 -23.06 1.41
CA GLU A 168 -4.96 -22.31 1.16
C GLU A 168 -5.96 -22.49 2.30
N THR A 169 -6.55 -21.39 2.75
CA THR A 169 -7.62 -21.36 3.75
C THR A 169 -8.97 -21.05 3.09
N PRO A 170 -10.10 -21.41 3.71
CA PRO A 170 -11.42 -21.19 3.11
C PRO A 170 -11.71 -19.70 2.85
N ILE A 171 -12.35 -19.42 1.72
CA ILE A 171 -12.93 -18.10 1.38
C ILE A 171 -14.36 -17.97 1.92
N LEU A 172 -15.12 -19.06 1.99
CA LEU A 172 -16.43 -19.09 2.65
C LEU A 172 -16.24 -19.49 4.11
N THR A 173 -16.28 -18.52 5.01
CA THR A 173 -16.01 -18.71 6.45
C THR A 173 -17.21 -18.33 7.30
N LYS A 174 -17.09 -18.50 8.60
CA LYS A 174 -18.01 -17.94 9.57
C LYS A 174 -17.71 -16.45 9.78
N SER A 175 -18.76 -15.63 9.96
CA SER A 175 -18.59 -14.23 10.36
C SER A 175 -17.93 -14.16 11.74
N THR A 176 -16.83 -13.41 11.80
CA THR A 176 -16.07 -13.18 13.04
C THR A 176 -15.64 -11.72 13.10
N PRO A 177 -15.79 -11.02 14.22
CA PRO A 177 -15.43 -9.63 14.33
C PRO A 177 -13.90 -9.46 14.41
N GLU A 178 -13.29 -8.90 13.37
CA GLU A 178 -11.84 -8.61 13.29
C GLU A 178 -11.55 -7.11 13.03
N GLY A 179 -12.46 -6.21 13.42
CA GLY A 179 -12.26 -4.76 13.29
C GLY A 179 -13.01 -4.10 12.12
N ALA A 180 -13.11 -4.74 10.96
CA ALA A 180 -13.92 -4.28 9.82
C ALA A 180 -15.28 -4.98 9.78
N ARG A 181 -16.19 -4.50 8.90
CA ARG A 181 -17.42 -5.24 8.58
C ARG A 181 -17.12 -6.35 7.59
N ASP A 182 -17.83 -7.47 7.76
CA ASP A 182 -17.74 -8.61 6.86
C ASP A 182 -18.62 -8.43 5.62
N TYR A 183 -18.14 -8.92 4.47
CA TYR A 183 -19.01 -9.20 3.33
C TYR A 183 -19.73 -10.52 3.55
N LEU A 184 -21.07 -10.51 3.53
CA LEU A 184 -21.90 -11.67 3.78
C LEU A 184 -22.32 -12.35 2.46
N VAL A 185 -22.27 -13.68 2.44
CA VAL A 185 -22.68 -14.53 1.32
C VAL A 185 -23.80 -15.46 1.82
N PRO A 186 -25.04 -15.32 1.31
CA PRO A 186 -26.16 -16.15 1.77
C PRO A 186 -25.97 -17.62 1.37
N SER A 187 -26.41 -18.53 2.24
CA SER A 187 -26.41 -19.97 1.98
C SER A 187 -27.75 -20.40 1.36
N ARG A 188 -27.70 -21.03 0.18
CA ARG A 188 -28.90 -21.66 -0.42
C ARG A 188 -29.31 -22.93 0.30
N VAL A 189 -28.35 -23.66 0.84
CA VAL A 189 -28.56 -24.95 1.51
C VAL A 189 -29.07 -24.80 2.95
N HIS A 190 -28.71 -23.68 3.58
CA HIS A 190 -29.12 -23.35 4.96
C HIS A 190 -29.85 -22.00 4.94
N PRO A 191 -31.18 -21.99 4.69
CA PRO A 191 -31.96 -20.76 4.60
C PRO A 191 -31.86 -19.89 5.85
N GLY A 192 -31.56 -18.59 5.67
CA GLY A 192 -31.39 -17.65 6.78
C GLY A 192 -29.99 -17.63 7.40
N GLU A 193 -29.08 -18.50 6.94
CA GLU A 193 -27.69 -18.53 7.36
C GLU A 193 -26.76 -17.95 6.27
N PHE A 194 -25.63 -17.40 6.71
CA PHE A 194 -24.67 -16.71 5.84
C PHE A 194 -23.26 -17.21 6.09
N TYR A 195 -22.49 -17.34 5.01
CA TYR A 195 -21.04 -17.29 5.08
C TYR A 195 -20.58 -15.84 5.12
N ALA A 196 -19.36 -15.62 5.59
CA ALA A 196 -18.65 -14.35 5.46
C ALA A 196 -17.39 -14.55 4.60
N LEU A 197 -17.00 -13.52 3.86
CA LEU A 197 -15.69 -13.50 3.22
C LEU A 197 -14.62 -13.12 4.27
N PRO A 198 -13.44 -13.76 4.30
CA PRO A 198 -12.46 -13.59 5.38
C PRO A 198 -11.82 -12.21 5.33
N GLN A 199 -11.71 -11.55 6.47
CA GLN A 199 -10.94 -10.31 6.61
C GLN A 199 -9.44 -10.59 6.60
N SER A 200 -9.04 -11.76 7.08
CA SER A 200 -7.71 -12.35 7.04
C SER A 200 -7.81 -13.85 7.34
N PRO A 201 -6.76 -14.66 7.10
CA PRO A 201 -6.75 -16.07 7.50
C PRO A 201 -6.37 -16.28 8.97
N GLN A 202 -6.51 -15.29 9.85
CA GLN A 202 -6.00 -15.29 11.24
C GLN A 202 -6.38 -16.53 12.05
N LEU A 203 -7.64 -16.92 12.04
CA LEU A 203 -8.11 -18.06 12.84
C LEU A 203 -7.60 -19.39 12.29
N PHE A 204 -7.58 -19.53 10.97
CA PHE A 204 -7.14 -20.77 10.32
C PHE A 204 -5.63 -20.97 10.42
N LYS A 205 -4.82 -19.91 10.31
CA LYS A 205 -3.38 -20.06 10.47
C LYS A 205 -2.98 -20.47 11.90
N GLN A 206 -3.71 -19.99 12.92
CA GLN A 206 -3.52 -20.46 14.30
C GLN A 206 -3.91 -21.95 14.45
N LEU A 207 -5.01 -22.38 13.83
CA LEU A 207 -5.39 -23.80 13.78
C LEU A 207 -4.34 -24.67 13.08
N LEU A 208 -3.66 -24.13 12.04
CA LEU A 208 -2.55 -24.84 11.38
C LEU A 208 -1.35 -25.02 12.32
N MET A 209 -1.10 -24.06 13.22
CA MET A 209 -0.07 -24.22 14.25
C MET A 209 -0.46 -25.32 15.24
N VAL A 210 -1.71 -25.35 15.71
CA VAL A 210 -2.26 -26.46 16.52
C VAL A 210 -2.16 -27.79 15.78
N SER A 211 -2.31 -27.79 14.47
CA SER A 211 -2.22 -28.98 13.61
C SER A 211 -0.78 -29.44 13.35
N GLY A 212 0.22 -28.72 13.84
CA GLY A 212 1.63 -29.10 13.74
C GLY A 212 2.30 -28.74 12.39
N PHE A 213 1.75 -27.80 11.63
CA PHE A 213 2.40 -27.35 10.37
C PHE A 213 3.68 -26.56 10.59
N ASP A 214 3.90 -26.04 11.80
CA ASP A 214 5.10 -25.33 12.24
C ASP A 214 5.36 -24.00 11.51
N ARG A 215 5.39 -23.98 10.19
CA ARG A 215 5.58 -22.78 9.36
C ARG A 215 4.61 -22.76 8.21
N TYR A 216 3.70 -21.80 8.23
CA TYR A 216 2.67 -21.59 7.23
C TYR A 216 2.86 -20.26 6.52
N TYR A 217 2.55 -20.23 5.23
CA TYR A 217 2.28 -18.99 4.53
C TYR A 217 1.16 -19.16 3.50
N GLN A 218 0.61 -18.04 3.06
CA GLN A 218 -0.35 -17.96 1.95
C GLN A 218 -0.29 -16.59 1.29
N ILE A 219 -0.41 -16.55 -0.04
CA ILE A 219 -0.72 -15.31 -0.74
C ILE A 219 -2.25 -15.16 -0.70
N ALA A 220 -2.75 -14.59 0.40
CA ALA A 220 -4.13 -14.64 0.81
C ALA A 220 -4.98 -13.51 0.22
N ARG A 221 -6.18 -13.85 -0.28
CA ARG A 221 -7.20 -12.84 -0.59
C ARG A 221 -7.97 -12.49 0.68
N CYS A 222 -8.08 -11.17 0.95
CA CYS A 222 -8.74 -10.63 2.11
C CYS A 222 -9.83 -9.65 1.67
N PHE A 223 -10.89 -9.52 2.48
CA PHE A 223 -12.07 -8.74 2.17
C PHE A 223 -12.48 -7.90 3.38
N ARG A 224 -12.65 -6.60 3.22
CA ARG A 224 -13.08 -5.70 4.30
C ARG A 224 -14.07 -4.67 3.75
N ASP A 225 -15.24 -4.59 4.35
CA ASP A 225 -16.25 -3.57 4.04
C ASP A 225 -15.98 -2.33 4.91
N GLU A 226 -15.09 -1.48 4.42
CA GLU A 226 -14.64 -0.25 5.07
C GLU A 226 -14.77 0.95 4.13
N ASP A 227 -14.64 2.15 4.69
CA ASP A 227 -14.50 3.37 3.89
C ASP A 227 -13.20 3.34 3.08
N LEU A 228 -13.32 3.45 1.76
CA LEU A 228 -12.19 3.36 0.85
C LEU A 228 -11.42 4.68 0.76
N ARG A 229 -10.10 4.55 0.69
CA ARG A 229 -9.15 5.64 0.46
C ARG A 229 -8.21 5.26 -0.70
N ALA A 230 -7.29 6.14 -1.04
CA ALA A 230 -6.31 5.87 -2.11
C ALA A 230 -5.46 4.61 -1.86
N ASP A 231 -5.24 4.27 -0.59
CA ASP A 231 -4.44 3.13 -0.11
C ASP A 231 -5.28 1.96 0.42
N ARG A 232 -6.60 1.91 0.13
CA ARG A 232 -7.51 0.83 0.56
C ARG A 232 -8.39 0.33 -0.58
N GLN A 233 -8.61 -0.97 -0.61
CA GLN A 233 -9.53 -1.67 -1.51
C GLN A 233 -10.39 -2.64 -0.70
N PRO A 234 -11.65 -2.90 -1.13
CA PRO A 234 -12.53 -3.80 -0.39
C PRO A 234 -12.07 -5.26 -0.48
N ASP A 235 -11.34 -5.60 -1.53
CA ASP A 235 -10.69 -6.87 -1.74
C ASP A 235 -9.20 -6.65 -2.10
N PHE A 236 -8.31 -7.23 -1.30
CA PHE A 236 -6.87 -7.01 -1.38
C PHE A 236 -6.09 -8.31 -1.10
N THR A 237 -4.78 -8.26 -1.23
CA THR A 237 -3.92 -9.44 -1.07
C THR A 237 -2.88 -9.22 0.01
N GLN A 238 -2.70 -10.21 0.88
CA GLN A 238 -1.64 -10.26 1.89
C GLN A 238 -0.66 -11.40 1.60
N ILE A 239 0.60 -11.17 1.94
CA ILE A 239 1.56 -12.24 2.21
C ILE A 239 1.36 -12.56 3.69
N ASP A 240 0.67 -13.64 3.98
CA ASP A 240 0.31 -14.03 5.33
C ASP A 240 1.18 -15.18 5.82
N MET A 241 1.67 -15.10 7.06
CA MET A 241 2.63 -16.07 7.63
C MET A 241 2.30 -16.35 9.09
N GLU A 242 2.54 -17.59 9.53
CA GLU A 242 2.48 -17.98 10.94
C GLU A 242 3.55 -19.04 11.23
N MET A 243 4.16 -18.96 12.42
CA MET A 243 5.31 -19.79 12.82
C MET A 243 5.17 -20.22 14.28
N SER A 244 5.47 -21.48 14.55
CA SER A 244 5.54 -22.02 15.90
C SER A 244 6.96 -22.00 16.45
N PHE A 245 7.11 -21.97 17.78
CA PHE A 245 8.37 -22.09 18.50
C PHE A 245 9.43 -21.04 18.17
N MET A 246 9.00 -19.88 17.69
CA MET A 246 9.88 -18.72 17.43
C MET A 246 9.51 -17.57 18.37
N SER A 247 10.51 -16.86 18.85
CA SER A 247 10.36 -15.61 19.57
C SER A 247 9.99 -14.47 18.62
N GLN A 248 9.53 -13.35 19.17
CA GLN A 248 9.26 -12.12 18.42
C GLN A 248 10.49 -11.69 17.58
N ASP A 249 11.69 -11.74 18.15
CA ASP A 249 12.92 -11.33 17.48
C ASP A 249 13.27 -12.24 16.30
N GLU A 250 13.03 -13.55 16.43
CA GLU A 250 13.27 -14.51 15.35
C GLU A 250 12.25 -14.32 14.21
N ILE A 251 10.99 -14.03 14.52
CA ILE A 251 9.95 -13.72 13.53
C ILE A 251 10.29 -12.42 12.79
N ILE A 252 10.66 -11.37 13.51
CA ILE A 252 11.13 -10.10 12.92
C ILE A 252 12.30 -10.35 11.98
N SER A 253 13.31 -11.10 12.41
CA SER A 253 14.50 -11.42 11.59
C SER A 253 14.14 -12.22 10.33
N MET A 254 13.18 -13.15 10.41
CA MET A 254 12.68 -13.91 9.27
C MET A 254 12.02 -12.98 8.22
N ILE A 255 11.22 -12.03 8.67
CA ILE A 255 10.54 -11.05 7.79
C ILE A 255 11.56 -10.08 7.17
N GLU A 256 12.54 -9.63 7.93
CA GLU A 256 13.65 -8.80 7.41
C GLU A 256 14.39 -9.53 6.29
N GLY A 257 14.69 -10.82 6.48
CA GLY A 257 15.31 -11.66 5.46
C GLY A 257 14.45 -11.80 4.21
N LEU A 258 13.12 -11.96 4.36
CA LEU A 258 12.19 -11.98 3.24
C LEU A 258 12.21 -10.66 2.46
N ILE A 259 12.13 -9.53 3.15
CA ILE A 259 12.14 -8.20 2.53
C ILE A 259 13.48 -7.97 1.81
N ALA A 260 14.61 -8.30 2.45
CA ALA A 260 15.94 -8.17 1.85
C ALA A 260 16.07 -9.03 0.58
N HIS A 261 15.58 -10.26 0.61
CA HIS A 261 15.55 -11.14 -0.56
C HIS A 261 14.72 -10.55 -1.71
N VAL A 262 13.50 -10.10 -1.43
CA VAL A 262 12.63 -9.47 -2.43
C VAL A 262 13.29 -8.22 -3.03
N MET A 263 13.87 -7.35 -2.22
CA MET A 263 14.56 -6.15 -2.69
C MET A 263 15.73 -6.47 -3.61
N LYS A 264 16.52 -7.47 -3.27
CA LYS A 264 17.64 -7.92 -4.08
C LYS A 264 17.17 -8.52 -5.42
N GLU A 265 16.24 -9.48 -5.38
CA GLU A 265 15.77 -10.20 -6.58
C GLU A 265 14.97 -9.31 -7.54
N VAL A 266 14.23 -8.34 -7.02
CA VAL A 266 13.26 -7.58 -7.81
C VAL A 266 13.79 -6.20 -8.22
N LYS A 267 14.53 -5.54 -7.33
CA LYS A 267 15.09 -4.19 -7.54
C LYS A 267 16.60 -4.18 -7.74
N GLY A 268 17.30 -5.27 -7.43
CA GLY A 268 18.76 -5.31 -7.43
C GLY A 268 19.38 -4.47 -6.31
N ILE A 269 18.62 -4.16 -5.25
CA ILE A 269 19.04 -3.33 -4.12
C ILE A 269 19.35 -4.22 -2.93
N GLU A 270 20.56 -4.12 -2.38
CA GLU A 270 20.91 -4.75 -1.12
C GLU A 270 20.55 -3.80 0.03
N ILE A 271 19.72 -4.27 0.96
CA ILE A 271 19.33 -3.53 2.15
C ILE A 271 19.98 -4.15 3.39
N THR A 272 20.36 -3.30 4.32
CA THR A 272 21.04 -3.74 5.56
C THR A 272 20.01 -4.14 6.61
N THR A 273 20.22 -5.29 7.24
CA THR A 273 19.46 -5.76 8.41
C THR A 273 20.40 -5.85 9.62
N PRO A 274 19.90 -5.79 10.85
CA PRO A 274 18.50 -5.58 11.24
C PRO A 274 18.01 -4.15 10.96
N PHE A 275 16.68 -3.99 10.78
CA PHE A 275 16.06 -2.68 10.66
C PHE A 275 15.99 -1.98 12.03
N GLU A 276 15.88 -0.65 12.01
CA GLU A 276 15.65 0.15 13.22
C GLU A 276 14.35 -0.32 13.92
N ARG A 277 14.38 -0.38 15.25
CA ARG A 277 13.20 -0.63 16.08
C ARG A 277 12.88 0.62 16.86
N MET A 278 11.63 1.03 16.82
CA MET A 278 11.12 2.22 17.50
C MET A 278 9.90 1.82 18.33
N ASP A 279 9.87 2.23 19.58
CA ASP A 279 8.68 2.03 20.41
C ASP A 279 7.52 2.87 19.87
N TYR A 280 6.30 2.35 19.97
CA TYR A 280 5.08 3.05 19.55
C TYR A 280 4.98 4.45 20.15
N ASP A 281 5.21 4.60 21.46
CA ASP A 281 5.14 5.89 22.13
C ASP A 281 6.19 6.87 21.60
N VAL A 282 7.40 6.39 21.28
CA VAL A 282 8.48 7.18 20.67
C VAL A 282 8.10 7.61 19.25
N ALA A 283 7.49 6.73 18.46
CA ALA A 283 7.02 7.06 17.12
C ALA A 283 5.95 8.17 17.16
N MET A 284 5.00 8.04 18.07
CA MET A 284 3.96 9.06 18.28
C MET A 284 4.55 10.39 18.77
N GLU A 285 5.48 10.34 19.74
CA GLU A 285 6.10 11.53 20.31
C GLU A 285 6.94 12.31 19.29
N ARG A 286 7.75 11.62 18.48
CA ARG A 286 8.68 12.22 17.52
C ARG A 286 8.03 12.57 16.17
N PHE A 287 7.08 11.79 15.72
CA PHE A 287 6.56 11.89 14.35
C PHE A 287 5.04 12.15 14.29
N GLY A 288 4.33 12.02 15.41
CA GLY A 288 2.87 12.13 15.45
C GLY A 288 2.16 11.03 14.63
N SER A 289 2.82 9.88 14.47
CA SER A 289 2.32 8.77 13.64
C SER A 289 2.94 7.45 14.08
N ASP A 290 2.13 6.41 14.07
CA ASP A 290 2.52 5.00 14.21
C ASP A 290 3.28 4.41 13.01
N LYS A 291 3.34 5.16 11.91
CA LYS A 291 4.04 4.81 10.66
C LYS A 291 4.89 5.99 10.16
N PRO A 292 5.98 6.32 10.87
CA PRO A 292 6.77 7.48 10.55
C PRO A 292 7.52 7.34 9.22
N ASP A 293 7.54 8.40 8.43
CA ASP A 293 8.46 8.54 7.31
C ASP A 293 9.78 9.16 7.82
N THR A 294 10.82 8.35 7.84
CA THR A 294 12.14 8.75 8.34
C THR A 294 13.11 9.20 7.25
N ARG A 295 12.62 9.35 5.99
CA ARG A 295 13.46 9.84 4.89
C ARG A 295 13.86 11.31 5.02
N PHE A 296 13.18 12.05 5.86
CA PHE A 296 13.45 13.46 6.16
C PHE A 296 13.27 13.74 7.66
N GLY A 297 13.85 14.84 8.16
CA GLY A 297 13.75 15.28 9.54
C GLY A 297 12.38 15.88 9.90
N MET A 298 12.36 17.06 10.54
CA MET A 298 11.16 17.78 10.97
C MET A 298 10.38 17.02 12.04
N GLU A 299 11.08 16.48 13.04
CA GLU A 299 10.45 15.80 14.17
C GLU A 299 9.65 16.78 15.03
N LEU A 300 8.60 16.26 15.67
CA LEU A 300 7.85 16.99 16.68
C LEU A 300 8.70 17.17 17.92
N LYS A 301 8.75 18.40 18.45
CA LYS A 301 9.43 18.74 19.71
C LYS A 301 8.40 19.16 20.74
N ASP A 302 8.47 18.59 21.93
CA ASP A 302 7.66 19.07 23.06
C ASP A 302 8.30 20.35 23.63
N VAL A 303 7.50 21.40 23.70
CA VAL A 303 7.89 22.71 24.21
C VAL A 303 6.99 23.17 25.35
N SER A 304 6.17 22.27 25.90
CA SER A 304 5.17 22.58 26.90
C SER A 304 5.79 23.25 28.14
N ASP A 305 6.94 22.74 28.59
CA ASP A 305 7.69 23.31 29.74
C ASP A 305 8.30 24.69 29.42
N VAL A 306 8.81 24.89 28.22
CA VAL A 306 9.41 26.14 27.76
C VAL A 306 8.38 27.27 27.69
N VAL A 307 7.15 26.94 27.25
CA VAL A 307 6.10 27.95 27.04
C VAL A 307 5.05 28.00 28.14
N ALA A 308 5.28 27.31 29.26
CA ALA A 308 4.31 27.21 30.35
C ALA A 308 3.95 28.58 30.94
N ASP A 309 4.94 29.46 31.07
CA ASP A 309 4.81 30.81 31.66
C ASP A 309 4.58 31.92 30.62
N VAL A 310 4.40 31.55 29.33
CA VAL A 310 4.11 32.52 28.27
C VAL A 310 2.65 32.97 28.34
N ASP A 311 2.40 34.28 28.39
CA ASP A 311 1.04 34.87 28.47
C ASP A 311 0.29 34.76 27.16
N PHE A 312 0.20 33.53 26.65
CA PHE A 312 -0.61 33.18 25.47
C PHE A 312 -1.61 32.10 25.86
N LYS A 313 -2.87 32.50 26.06
CA LYS A 313 -3.94 31.64 26.60
C LYS A 313 -4.15 30.32 25.89
N VAL A 314 -3.82 30.22 24.58
CA VAL A 314 -3.95 28.97 23.85
C VAL A 314 -2.98 27.94 24.40
N PHE A 315 -1.77 28.32 24.73
CA PHE A 315 -0.74 27.44 25.30
C PHE A 315 -1.06 27.06 26.75
N SER A 316 -1.31 28.07 27.61
CA SER A 316 -1.61 27.82 29.02
C SER A 316 -2.85 26.95 29.20
N ASN A 317 -3.94 27.22 28.47
CA ASN A 317 -5.15 26.40 28.54
C ASN A 317 -4.92 24.94 28.11
N ALA A 318 -4.12 24.69 27.05
CA ALA A 318 -3.81 23.34 26.63
C ALA A 318 -3.05 22.56 27.71
N ILE A 319 -2.05 23.19 28.32
CA ILE A 319 -1.23 22.61 29.39
C ILE A 319 -2.08 22.36 30.65
N GLU A 320 -2.88 23.33 31.09
CA GLU A 320 -3.76 23.23 32.26
C GLU A 320 -4.79 22.11 32.13
N GLN A 321 -5.23 21.81 30.90
CA GLN A 321 -6.14 20.69 30.59
C GLN A 321 -5.44 19.34 30.47
N GLY A 322 -4.14 19.25 30.75
CA GLY A 322 -3.36 18.02 30.64
C GLY A 322 -2.97 17.64 29.18
N GLY A 323 -3.11 18.59 28.26
CA GLY A 323 -2.61 18.48 26.89
C GLY A 323 -1.14 18.82 26.77
N ALA A 324 -0.71 19.21 25.56
CA ALA A 324 0.68 19.58 25.27
C ALA A 324 0.76 20.74 24.28
N VAL A 325 1.91 21.39 24.26
CA VAL A 325 2.33 22.30 23.18
C VAL A 325 3.50 21.66 22.46
N LYS A 326 3.28 21.31 21.19
CA LYS A 326 4.32 20.72 20.35
C LYS A 326 4.62 21.60 19.14
N ALA A 327 5.85 21.51 18.67
CA ALA A 327 6.33 22.29 17.54
C ALA A 327 7.01 21.41 16.49
N ILE A 328 6.94 21.86 15.23
CA ILE A 328 7.79 21.40 14.14
C ILE A 328 8.49 22.58 13.50
N VAL A 329 9.67 22.36 12.90
CA VAL A 329 10.47 23.39 12.26
C VAL A 329 10.63 23.10 10.79
N ALA A 330 10.11 24.00 9.96
CA ALA A 330 10.37 23.99 8.52
C ALA A 330 11.61 24.84 8.24
N LYS A 331 12.70 24.16 7.86
CA LYS A 331 14.03 24.75 7.72
C LYS A 331 14.14 25.65 6.48
N GLY A 332 14.68 26.88 6.68
CA GLY A 332 15.04 27.79 5.61
C GLY A 332 13.88 28.32 4.74
N VAL A 333 12.65 28.32 5.28
CA VAL A 333 11.44 28.67 4.51
C VAL A 333 10.63 29.84 5.06
N ALA A 334 11.15 30.55 6.08
CA ALA A 334 10.44 31.68 6.68
C ALA A 334 9.97 32.71 5.65
N ASP A 335 10.80 33.03 4.66
CA ASP A 335 10.47 34.00 3.61
C ASP A 335 9.60 33.42 2.48
N LYS A 336 9.56 32.09 2.34
CA LYS A 336 8.75 31.43 1.31
C LYS A 336 7.27 31.37 1.69
N TYR A 337 6.95 31.36 2.98
CA TYR A 337 5.57 31.28 3.47
C TYR A 337 5.05 32.67 3.83
N SER A 338 4.11 33.17 3.05
CA SER A 338 3.32 34.34 3.40
C SER A 338 2.31 34.01 4.51
N ARG A 339 1.71 35.06 5.11
CA ARG A 339 0.63 34.85 6.07
C ARG A 339 -0.54 34.04 5.49
N LYS A 340 -0.89 34.27 4.22
CA LYS A 340 -1.94 33.54 3.51
C LYS A 340 -1.60 32.05 3.38
N ASP A 341 -0.33 31.72 3.14
CA ASP A 341 0.10 30.32 3.02
C ASP A 341 0.02 29.63 4.38
N ILE A 342 0.40 30.32 5.47
CA ILE A 342 0.29 29.79 6.82
C ILE A 342 -1.19 29.63 7.25
N ASP A 343 -2.06 30.58 6.86
CA ASP A 343 -3.51 30.43 7.08
C ASP A 343 -4.08 29.19 6.34
N ALA A 344 -3.56 28.86 5.16
CA ALA A 344 -3.90 27.63 4.44
C ALA A 344 -3.40 26.36 5.18
N LEU A 345 -2.21 26.41 5.80
CA LEU A 345 -1.73 25.33 6.66
C LEU A 345 -2.60 25.17 7.91
N ALA A 346 -3.07 26.28 8.50
CA ALA A 346 -4.00 26.24 9.63
C ALA A 346 -5.35 25.58 9.24
N ALA A 347 -5.89 25.89 8.06
CA ALA A 347 -7.07 25.23 7.53
C ALA A 347 -6.84 23.72 7.28
N TYR A 348 -5.64 23.35 6.85
CA TYR A 348 -5.27 21.95 6.66
C TYR A 348 -5.26 21.16 7.96
N VAL A 349 -4.60 21.68 9.01
CA VAL A 349 -4.52 20.98 10.31
C VAL A 349 -5.86 20.93 11.04
N ALA A 350 -6.80 21.82 10.74
CA ALA A 350 -8.15 21.76 11.27
C ALA A 350 -8.90 20.46 10.90
N ASN A 351 -8.57 19.85 9.77
CA ASN A 351 -9.11 18.53 9.39
C ASN A 351 -8.67 17.40 10.33
N TYR A 352 -7.65 17.65 11.16
CA TYR A 352 -7.08 16.70 12.13
C TYR A 352 -7.41 17.11 13.58
N GLY A 353 -8.38 18.01 13.75
CA GLY A 353 -8.91 18.42 15.06
C GLY A 353 -8.23 19.63 15.68
N ALA A 354 -7.17 20.19 15.07
CA ALA A 354 -6.52 21.39 15.61
C ALA A 354 -7.42 22.62 15.48
N LYS A 355 -7.55 23.39 16.56
CA LYS A 355 -8.37 24.63 16.60
C LYS A 355 -7.67 25.83 15.96
N GLY A 356 -6.34 25.71 15.72
CA GLY A 356 -5.51 26.74 15.12
C GLY A 356 -4.09 26.25 14.95
N LEU A 357 -3.27 27.07 14.30
CA LEU A 357 -1.84 26.82 14.09
C LEU A 357 -1.08 28.11 14.45
N ALA A 358 -0.45 28.13 15.61
CA ALA A 358 0.44 29.24 15.99
C ALA A 358 1.77 29.09 15.25
N TRP A 359 2.44 30.21 14.99
CA TRP A 359 3.69 30.19 14.26
C TRP A 359 4.63 31.34 14.61
N LEU A 360 5.93 31.09 14.42
CA LEU A 360 7.00 32.06 14.57
C LEU A 360 8.02 31.89 13.45
N LYS A 361 8.55 32.99 12.93
CA LYS A 361 9.71 33.02 12.03
C LYS A 361 10.93 33.40 12.86
N VAL A 362 12.04 32.71 12.65
CA VAL A 362 13.32 33.07 13.24
C VAL A 362 14.05 34.03 12.30
N THR A 363 14.34 35.26 12.77
CA THR A 363 15.02 36.29 11.98
C THR A 363 16.31 36.72 12.68
N GLU A 364 17.17 37.47 11.98
CA GLU A 364 18.37 38.05 12.60
C GLU A 364 18.05 38.98 13.78
N GLU A 365 16.85 39.59 13.78
CA GLU A 365 16.36 40.50 14.84
C GLU A 365 15.62 39.76 15.96
N GLY A 366 15.51 38.43 15.90
CA GLY A 366 14.80 37.60 16.86
C GLY A 366 13.54 36.93 16.27
N LEU A 367 12.59 36.56 17.15
CA LEU A 367 11.35 35.91 16.74
C LEU A 367 10.36 36.93 16.14
N ASN A 368 9.76 36.57 15.01
CA ASN A 368 8.75 37.35 14.31
C ASN A 368 7.47 36.55 14.11
N GLY A 369 6.31 37.14 14.37
CA GLY A 369 5.00 36.51 14.19
C GLY A 369 3.96 37.04 15.15
N ALA A 370 2.71 36.62 14.98
CA ALA A 370 1.60 37.13 15.77
C ALA A 370 1.73 36.87 17.28
N ILE A 371 2.43 35.82 17.64
CA ILE A 371 2.65 35.43 19.05
C ILE A 371 4.03 35.86 19.60
N ALA A 372 4.94 36.42 18.78
CA ALA A 372 6.29 36.81 19.20
C ALA A 372 6.29 37.77 20.38
N LYS A 373 5.32 38.68 20.48
CA LYS A 373 5.17 39.65 21.56
C LYS A 373 4.99 39.07 22.96
N PHE A 374 4.64 37.77 23.04
CA PHE A 374 4.46 37.08 24.32
C PHE A 374 5.75 36.42 24.84
N PHE A 375 6.80 36.38 24.01
CA PHE A 375 8.09 35.78 24.35
C PHE A 375 9.08 36.86 24.78
N ASN A 376 9.66 36.73 25.96
CA ASN A 376 10.83 37.49 26.33
C ASN A 376 12.09 36.85 25.72
N ASP A 377 13.23 37.54 25.80
CA ASP A 377 14.48 37.11 25.18
C ASP A 377 14.97 35.74 25.69
N ASP A 378 14.80 35.46 26.99
CA ASP A 378 15.24 34.22 27.62
C ASP A 378 14.41 33.02 27.10
N VAL A 379 13.07 33.12 27.11
CA VAL A 379 12.15 32.08 26.62
C VAL A 379 12.31 31.91 25.11
N ALA A 380 12.54 33.00 24.38
CA ALA A 380 12.78 32.94 22.95
C ALA A 380 14.07 32.15 22.63
N ALA A 381 15.13 32.39 23.37
CA ALA A 381 16.40 31.68 23.20
C ALA A 381 16.26 30.19 23.55
N GLU A 382 15.60 29.86 24.66
CA GLU A 382 15.35 28.49 25.09
C GLU A 382 14.46 27.73 24.07
N LEU A 383 13.44 28.41 23.53
CA LEU A 383 12.59 27.81 22.48
C LEU A 383 13.40 27.48 21.24
N VAL A 384 14.18 28.45 20.73
CA VAL A 384 15.00 28.25 19.52
C VAL A 384 16.00 27.12 19.70
N GLU A 385 16.64 27.01 20.87
CA GLU A 385 17.53 25.91 21.20
C GLU A 385 16.79 24.57 21.27
N ARG A 386 15.64 24.52 22.00
CA ARG A 386 14.84 23.30 22.18
C ARG A 386 14.38 22.71 20.84
N VAL A 387 13.95 23.55 19.91
CA VAL A 387 13.47 23.10 18.58
C VAL A 387 14.57 23.07 17.54
N GLU A 388 15.80 23.40 17.90
CA GLU A 388 16.96 23.43 17.01
C GLU A 388 16.73 24.32 15.77
N ALA A 389 16.09 25.49 15.98
CA ALA A 389 15.78 26.40 14.89
C ALA A 389 16.93 27.36 14.62
N GLU A 390 17.05 27.81 13.37
CA GLU A 390 18.05 28.76 12.88
C GLU A 390 17.39 29.96 12.20
N VAL A 391 18.15 31.01 11.98
CA VAL A 391 17.66 32.18 11.21
C VAL A 391 17.19 31.72 9.82
N GLY A 392 15.98 32.11 9.45
CA GLY A 392 15.32 31.71 8.21
C GLY A 392 14.33 30.55 8.38
N ASP A 393 14.21 29.97 9.58
CA ASP A 393 13.29 28.87 9.85
C ASP A 393 11.88 29.35 10.22
N LEU A 394 10.88 28.50 9.93
CA LEU A 394 9.49 28.68 10.34
C LEU A 394 9.14 27.63 11.39
N ILE A 395 8.78 28.08 12.60
CA ILE A 395 8.31 27.23 13.70
C ILE A 395 6.78 27.22 13.68
N LEU A 396 6.18 26.04 13.71
CA LEU A 396 4.73 25.82 13.69
C LEU A 396 4.31 25.02 14.91
N PHE A 397 3.26 25.48 15.62
CA PHE A 397 2.84 24.91 16.90
C PHE A 397 1.43 24.37 16.85
N ALA A 398 1.20 23.24 17.51
CA ALA A 398 -0.12 22.77 17.91
C ALA A 398 -0.20 22.74 19.45
N ALA A 399 -1.32 23.21 20.00
CA ALA A 399 -1.59 23.23 21.43
C ALA A 399 -3.00 22.70 21.68
N ASP A 400 -3.11 21.47 22.14
CA ASP A 400 -4.36 20.75 22.42
C ASP A 400 -4.04 19.46 23.20
N SER A 401 -4.96 18.50 23.28
CA SER A 401 -4.67 17.15 23.72
C SER A 401 -3.51 16.54 22.92
N LYS A 402 -2.72 15.66 23.52
CA LYS A 402 -1.60 14.98 22.82
C LYS A 402 -2.05 14.33 21.51
N LYS A 403 -3.23 13.68 21.52
CA LYS A 403 -3.82 13.05 20.34
C LYS A 403 -4.00 14.02 19.17
N VAL A 404 -4.54 15.21 19.44
CA VAL A 404 -4.74 16.26 18.42
C VAL A 404 -3.39 16.83 17.96
N CYS A 405 -2.44 17.08 18.88
CA CYS A 405 -1.10 17.54 18.52
C CYS A 405 -0.39 16.55 17.59
N TYR A 406 -0.42 15.26 17.89
CA TYR A 406 0.17 14.23 17.06
C TYR A 406 -0.50 14.16 15.67
N ALA A 407 -1.82 14.04 15.62
CA ALA A 407 -2.55 13.93 14.36
C ALA A 407 -2.33 15.15 13.45
N SER A 408 -2.39 16.35 14.02
CA SER A 408 -2.27 17.60 13.26
C SER A 408 -0.85 17.88 12.79
N LEU A 409 0.15 17.78 13.67
CA LEU A 409 1.55 18.05 13.31
C LEU A 409 2.16 16.90 12.49
N GLY A 410 1.78 15.64 12.76
CA GLY A 410 2.19 14.51 11.95
C GLY A 410 1.72 14.64 10.50
N ALA A 411 0.46 15.03 10.29
CA ALA A 411 -0.09 15.30 8.96
C ALA A 411 0.58 16.53 8.31
N LEU A 412 0.79 17.60 9.08
CA LEU A 412 1.46 18.82 8.60
C LEU A 412 2.89 18.55 8.18
N ARG A 413 3.63 17.76 8.96
CA ARG A 413 4.99 17.30 8.65
C ARG A 413 5.05 16.64 7.27
N GLN A 414 4.15 15.71 6.99
CA GLN A 414 4.06 15.01 5.71
C GLN A 414 3.69 15.95 4.55
N LYS A 415 2.78 16.90 4.79
CA LYS A 415 2.42 17.91 3.80
C LYS A 415 3.60 18.79 3.45
N LEU A 416 4.27 19.36 4.45
CA LEU A 416 5.42 20.24 4.25
C LEU A 416 6.58 19.50 3.55
N ALA A 417 6.81 18.24 3.88
CA ALA A 417 7.86 17.44 3.24
C ALA A 417 7.62 17.29 1.73
N ARG A 418 6.37 17.11 1.31
CA ARG A 418 5.99 17.07 -0.12
C ARG A 418 6.07 18.45 -0.77
N ASP A 419 5.50 19.47 -0.13
CA ASP A 419 5.46 20.84 -0.66
C ASP A 419 6.88 21.43 -0.83
N LEU A 420 7.83 21.00 -0.02
CA LEU A 420 9.22 21.46 -0.01
C LEU A 420 10.21 20.51 -0.70
N ASP A 421 9.70 19.42 -1.30
CA ASP A 421 10.51 18.42 -2.02
C ASP A 421 11.64 17.81 -1.17
N LEU A 422 11.33 17.52 0.12
CA LEU A 422 12.30 16.96 1.07
C LEU A 422 12.44 15.43 0.98
N ILE A 423 11.54 14.78 0.25
CA ILE A 423 11.45 13.32 0.19
C ILE A 423 12.26 12.80 -1.00
N ASP A 424 13.33 12.06 -0.73
CA ASP A 424 14.06 11.33 -1.78
C ASP A 424 13.25 10.07 -2.18
N PRO A 425 12.70 10.00 -3.41
CA PRO A 425 11.87 8.87 -3.84
C PRO A 425 12.67 7.57 -4.03
N ASN A 426 14.01 7.63 -4.07
CA ASN A 426 14.88 6.47 -4.27
C ASN A 426 15.31 5.81 -2.95
N LYS A 427 14.97 6.41 -1.81
CA LYS A 427 15.25 5.84 -0.49
C LYS A 427 14.16 4.89 -0.04
N PHE A 428 14.58 3.76 0.52
CA PHE A 428 13.73 2.76 1.15
C PHE A 428 14.13 2.65 2.62
N ASN A 429 13.47 3.40 3.48
CA ASN A 429 13.71 3.39 4.92
C ASN A 429 12.70 2.47 5.61
N TYR A 430 13.18 1.29 6.00
CA TYR A 430 12.42 0.32 6.79
C TYR A 430 12.65 0.55 8.28
N LEU A 431 11.60 0.42 9.07
CA LEU A 431 11.69 0.38 10.51
C LEU A 431 10.57 -0.47 11.10
N TRP A 432 10.79 -1.02 12.27
CA TRP A 432 9.76 -1.67 13.07
C TRP A 432 9.21 -0.71 14.12
N VAL A 433 7.89 -0.65 14.23
CA VAL A 433 7.22 -0.06 15.38
C VAL A 433 6.81 -1.19 16.30
N VAL A 434 7.30 -1.18 17.54
CA VAL A 434 7.14 -2.24 18.53
C VAL A 434 6.54 -1.68 19.82
N ASN A 435 6.26 -2.56 20.79
CA ASN A 435 5.70 -2.16 22.08
C ASN A 435 4.40 -1.35 21.93
N TRP A 436 3.46 -1.90 21.20
CA TRP A 436 2.15 -1.31 20.98
C TRP A 436 1.27 -1.37 22.23
N PRO A 437 0.37 -0.39 22.47
CA PRO A 437 -0.74 -0.59 23.40
C PRO A 437 -1.52 -1.86 23.02
N LEU A 438 -1.91 -2.63 24.02
CA LEU A 438 -2.68 -3.86 23.80
C LEU A 438 -4.12 -3.55 23.40
N LEU A 439 -4.71 -2.57 24.08
CA LEU A 439 -6.11 -2.17 23.95
C LEU A 439 -6.21 -0.66 23.71
N GLU A 440 -7.23 -0.28 22.96
CA GLU A 440 -7.66 1.11 22.78
C GLU A 440 -9.02 1.31 23.46
N PHE A 441 -9.15 2.41 24.19
CA PHE A 441 -10.41 2.79 24.81
C PHE A 441 -11.19 3.74 23.92
N ASP A 442 -12.42 3.37 23.59
CA ASP A 442 -13.37 4.22 22.87
C ASP A 442 -14.24 4.99 23.89
N GLU A 443 -14.03 6.30 23.96
CA GLU A 443 -14.75 7.19 24.87
C GLU A 443 -16.25 7.27 24.55
N GLU A 444 -16.66 7.10 23.29
CA GLU A 444 -18.07 7.18 22.88
C GLU A 444 -18.85 5.94 23.32
N SER A 445 -18.29 4.76 23.10
CA SER A 445 -18.93 3.49 23.49
C SER A 445 -18.64 3.06 24.92
N GLY A 446 -17.59 3.64 25.53
CA GLY A 446 -17.09 3.24 26.86
C GLY A 446 -16.51 1.82 26.89
N LYS A 447 -16.03 1.32 25.77
CA LYS A 447 -15.52 -0.05 25.61
C LYS A 447 -14.07 -0.07 25.15
N TYR A 448 -13.39 -1.15 25.48
CA TYR A 448 -12.08 -1.45 24.92
C TYR A 448 -12.22 -2.21 23.60
N SER A 449 -11.35 -1.91 22.65
CA SER A 449 -11.09 -2.69 21.44
C SER A 449 -9.63 -3.15 21.44
N ALA A 450 -9.33 -4.26 20.80
CA ALA A 450 -7.95 -4.69 20.62
C ALA A 450 -7.27 -3.77 19.60
N ALA A 451 -6.07 -3.27 19.90
CA ALA A 451 -5.30 -2.44 18.96
C ALA A 451 -4.94 -3.23 17.68
N HIS A 452 -4.69 -4.53 17.79
CA HIS A 452 -4.45 -5.43 16.66
C HIS A 452 -5.61 -6.41 16.48
N HIS A 453 -5.66 -7.47 17.32
CA HIS A 453 -6.76 -8.45 17.31
C HIS A 453 -6.87 -9.15 18.68
N PRO A 454 -8.00 -9.84 18.99
CA PRO A 454 -8.26 -10.44 20.30
C PRO A 454 -7.31 -11.56 20.73
N PHE A 455 -6.46 -12.03 19.83
CA PHE A 455 -5.52 -13.14 20.05
C PHE A 455 -4.07 -12.67 20.23
N THR A 456 -3.86 -11.35 20.28
CA THR A 456 -2.53 -10.74 20.48
C THR A 456 -2.06 -10.96 21.91
N MET A 457 -0.83 -11.50 22.06
CA MET A 457 -0.22 -11.73 23.35
C MET A 457 0.15 -10.42 24.04
N PRO A 458 -0.29 -10.14 25.27
CA PRO A 458 0.23 -9.06 26.09
C PRO A 458 1.72 -9.31 26.42
N LYS A 459 2.44 -8.27 26.81
CA LYS A 459 3.72 -8.50 27.48
C LYS A 459 3.50 -9.32 28.74
N VAL A 460 4.43 -10.24 29.04
CA VAL A 460 4.26 -11.20 30.13
C VAL A 460 4.06 -10.50 31.47
N GLU A 461 4.80 -9.40 31.69
CA GLU A 461 4.69 -8.56 32.89
C GLU A 461 3.34 -7.83 33.00
N ASP A 462 2.65 -7.62 31.89
CA ASP A 462 1.40 -6.86 31.81
C ASP A 462 0.14 -7.77 31.88
N ILE A 463 0.29 -9.09 31.88
CA ILE A 463 -0.85 -10.03 31.98
C ILE A 463 -1.76 -9.69 33.16
N PRO A 464 -1.25 -9.38 34.38
CA PRO A 464 -2.11 -9.00 35.51
C PRO A 464 -2.90 -7.71 35.29
N LEU A 465 -2.44 -6.82 34.40
CA LEU A 465 -3.14 -5.57 34.08
C LEU A 465 -4.44 -5.78 33.33
N LEU A 466 -4.61 -6.91 32.65
CA LEU A 466 -5.88 -7.23 31.94
C LEU A 466 -7.11 -7.17 32.86
N GLU A 467 -6.92 -7.46 34.15
CA GLU A 467 -8.01 -7.41 35.15
C GLU A 467 -8.11 -6.10 35.91
N THR A 468 -7.02 -5.33 35.99
CA THR A 468 -6.92 -4.16 36.89
C THR A 468 -6.82 -2.83 36.20
N ALA A 469 -6.11 -2.74 35.08
CA ALA A 469 -5.85 -1.53 34.31
C ALA A 469 -5.50 -1.88 32.85
N PRO A 470 -6.44 -2.44 32.08
CA PRO A 470 -6.15 -2.99 30.75
C PRO A 470 -5.66 -1.93 29.75
N GLU A 471 -5.97 -0.66 29.96
CA GLU A 471 -5.48 0.47 29.17
C GLU A 471 -3.97 0.73 29.30
N LYS A 472 -3.31 0.10 30.27
CA LYS A 472 -1.86 0.24 30.51
C LYS A 472 -1.05 -0.93 29.99
N ALA A 473 -1.72 -1.97 29.52
CA ALA A 473 -1.06 -3.18 29.03
C ALA A 473 -0.49 -2.94 27.62
N TYR A 474 0.73 -3.42 27.39
CA TYR A 474 1.39 -3.43 26.10
C TYR A 474 1.34 -4.81 25.45
N ALA A 475 1.33 -4.83 24.14
CA ALA A 475 1.31 -6.03 23.31
C ALA A 475 2.71 -6.47 22.88
N GLN A 476 2.88 -7.76 22.66
CA GLN A 476 3.98 -8.32 21.88
C GLN A 476 3.61 -8.25 20.38
N ALA A 477 3.42 -7.03 19.90
CA ALA A 477 3.05 -6.71 18.52
C ALA A 477 4.14 -5.86 17.85
N TYR A 478 4.21 -5.95 16.54
CA TYR A 478 5.24 -5.33 15.72
C TYR A 478 4.72 -5.04 14.33
N ASP A 479 4.84 -3.79 13.88
CA ASP A 479 4.49 -3.38 12.54
C ASP A 479 5.73 -2.95 11.77
N ILE A 480 5.86 -3.42 10.55
CA ILE A 480 6.90 -2.98 9.62
C ILE A 480 6.41 -1.78 8.83
N VAL A 481 7.18 -0.72 8.89
CA VAL A 481 6.91 0.53 8.19
C VAL A 481 7.93 0.73 7.07
N LEU A 482 7.48 1.14 5.91
CA LEU A 482 8.30 1.56 4.80
C LEU A 482 7.86 2.95 4.33
N ASN A 483 8.76 3.94 4.46
CA ASN A 483 8.55 5.27 3.87
C ASN A 483 7.24 5.95 4.30
N GLY A 484 6.83 5.81 5.54
CA GLY A 484 5.60 6.41 6.06
C GLY A 484 4.33 5.60 5.81
N TYR A 485 4.46 4.39 5.33
CA TYR A 485 3.36 3.44 5.16
C TYR A 485 3.58 2.20 6.02
N GLU A 486 2.55 1.76 6.71
CA GLU A 486 2.50 0.44 7.31
C GLU A 486 2.50 -0.59 6.17
N LEU A 487 3.62 -1.31 6.01
CA LEU A 487 3.73 -2.37 5.02
C LEU A 487 2.99 -3.62 5.47
N GLY A 488 2.95 -3.85 6.76
CA GLY A 488 2.27 -4.96 7.40
C GLY A 488 2.59 -5.01 8.88
N GLY A 489 2.02 -5.99 9.56
CA GLY A 489 2.20 -6.14 11.00
C GLY A 489 1.96 -7.55 11.46
N GLY A 490 2.29 -7.77 12.72
CA GLY A 490 2.13 -9.05 13.36
C GLY A 490 2.21 -9.00 14.87
N SER A 491 2.05 -10.15 15.48
CA SER A 491 2.20 -10.29 16.94
C SER A 491 2.57 -11.72 17.33
N MET A 492 3.04 -11.88 18.53
CA MET A 492 2.94 -13.16 19.23
C MET A 492 1.48 -13.42 19.58
N ARG A 493 1.07 -14.69 19.61
CA ARG A 493 -0.32 -15.06 19.89
C ARG A 493 -0.46 -15.57 21.30
N ILE A 494 -1.62 -15.34 21.89
CA ILE A 494 -2.01 -16.00 23.14
C ILE A 494 -2.18 -17.49 22.84
N TYR A 495 -1.47 -18.34 23.57
CA TYR A 495 -1.57 -19.79 23.51
C TYR A 495 -1.98 -20.40 24.86
N ASP A 496 -2.01 -19.58 25.91
CA ASP A 496 -2.53 -19.93 27.22
C ASP A 496 -4.02 -19.57 27.33
N LYS A 497 -4.85 -20.55 27.68
CA LYS A 497 -6.30 -20.38 27.71
C LYS A 497 -6.80 -19.41 28.79
N GLU A 498 -6.11 -19.33 29.95
CA GLU A 498 -6.51 -18.41 31.01
C GLU A 498 -6.19 -16.96 30.61
N VAL A 499 -5.05 -16.75 29.97
CA VAL A 499 -4.71 -15.43 29.41
C VAL A 499 -5.71 -15.05 28.31
N GLN A 500 -6.11 -16.00 27.44
CA GLN A 500 -7.11 -15.74 26.39
C GLN A 500 -8.48 -15.39 26.97
N LYS A 501 -8.89 -16.07 28.05
CA LYS A 501 -10.12 -15.76 28.74
C LYS A 501 -10.10 -14.36 29.36
N SER A 502 -9.00 -13.99 30.00
CA SER A 502 -8.82 -12.64 30.58
C SER A 502 -8.82 -11.57 29.50
N MET A 503 -8.19 -11.80 28.35
CA MET A 503 -8.18 -10.88 27.21
C MET A 503 -9.60 -10.68 26.65
N LEU A 504 -10.35 -11.75 26.40
CA LEU A 504 -11.72 -11.65 25.89
C LEU A 504 -12.66 -10.95 26.88
N LYS A 505 -12.48 -11.18 28.18
CA LYS A 505 -13.21 -10.47 29.24
C LYS A 505 -12.90 -8.98 29.24
N ALA A 506 -11.63 -8.57 29.09
CA ALA A 506 -11.23 -7.18 29.01
C ALA A 506 -11.88 -6.48 27.80
N LEU A 507 -12.07 -7.21 26.69
CA LEU A 507 -12.77 -6.74 25.49
C LEU A 507 -14.32 -6.75 25.64
N GLY A 508 -14.84 -7.17 26.81
CA GLY A 508 -16.27 -7.19 27.09
C GLY A 508 -17.03 -8.41 26.57
N PHE A 509 -16.35 -9.49 26.18
CA PHE A 509 -17.01 -10.75 25.86
C PHE A 509 -17.46 -11.48 27.11
N THR A 510 -18.65 -12.06 27.05
CA THR A 510 -19.09 -13.10 28.00
C THR A 510 -18.56 -14.45 27.54
N GLU A 511 -18.51 -15.43 28.41
CA GLU A 511 -18.09 -16.81 28.05
C GLU A 511 -18.97 -17.36 26.90
N GLU A 512 -20.29 -17.12 26.95
CA GLU A 512 -21.23 -17.55 25.90
C GLU A 512 -20.95 -16.86 24.55
N SER A 513 -20.71 -15.55 24.55
CA SER A 513 -20.43 -14.80 23.32
C SER A 513 -19.06 -15.19 22.74
N ALA A 514 -18.05 -15.39 23.58
CA ALA A 514 -16.73 -15.86 23.17
C ALA A 514 -16.81 -17.26 22.55
N GLN A 515 -17.52 -18.18 23.19
CA GLN A 515 -17.73 -19.55 22.68
C GLN A 515 -18.54 -19.54 21.38
N SER A 516 -19.57 -18.71 21.28
CA SER A 516 -20.37 -18.58 20.05
C SER A 516 -19.55 -18.10 18.86
N GLN A 517 -18.62 -17.15 19.06
CA GLN A 517 -17.84 -16.54 17.98
C GLN A 517 -16.56 -17.31 17.68
N PHE A 518 -15.80 -17.70 18.70
CA PHE A 518 -14.44 -18.25 18.60
C PHE A 518 -14.33 -19.67 19.14
N GLY A 519 -15.46 -20.33 19.47
CA GLY A 519 -15.47 -21.63 20.14
C GLY A 519 -14.58 -22.67 19.48
N PHE A 520 -14.60 -22.76 18.15
CA PHE A 520 -13.78 -23.71 17.41
C PHE A 520 -12.25 -23.50 17.60
N LEU A 521 -11.80 -22.26 17.84
CA LEU A 521 -10.40 -21.96 18.14
C LEU A 521 -10.11 -22.21 19.63
N LEU A 522 -11.02 -21.77 20.52
CA LEU A 522 -10.87 -21.97 21.96
C LEU A 522 -10.87 -23.46 22.31
N ASP A 523 -11.72 -24.25 21.66
CA ASP A 523 -11.75 -25.71 21.82
C ASP A 523 -10.46 -26.35 21.32
N ALA A 524 -9.87 -25.86 20.21
CA ALA A 524 -8.60 -26.36 19.71
C ALA A 524 -7.44 -26.12 20.69
N PHE A 525 -7.51 -25.08 21.51
CA PHE A 525 -6.49 -24.77 22.52
C PHE A 525 -6.44 -25.79 23.67
N GLU A 526 -7.45 -26.65 23.80
CA GLU A 526 -7.43 -27.76 24.75
C GLU A 526 -6.49 -28.90 24.32
N TYR A 527 -6.02 -28.92 23.07
CA TYR A 527 -5.26 -30.05 22.48
C TYR A 527 -3.77 -29.76 22.29
N GLY A 528 -3.19 -28.86 23.07
CA GLY A 528 -1.74 -28.61 23.06
C GLY A 528 -1.33 -27.64 21.99
N VAL A 529 -1.50 -26.36 22.26
CA VAL A 529 -1.11 -25.25 21.39
C VAL A 529 0.36 -24.89 21.58
N PRO A 530 1.18 -24.88 20.53
CA PRO A 530 2.55 -24.39 20.64
C PRO A 530 2.57 -22.85 20.83
N PRO A 531 3.60 -22.28 21.47
CA PRO A 531 3.88 -20.87 21.34
C PRO A 531 4.05 -20.52 19.85
N HIS A 532 3.34 -19.51 19.37
CA HIS A 532 3.36 -19.14 17.96
C HIS A 532 3.15 -17.63 17.76
N GLY A 533 3.51 -17.16 16.61
CA GLY A 533 3.31 -15.80 16.18
C GLY A 533 3.42 -15.70 14.66
N GLY A 534 3.07 -14.55 14.13
CA GLY A 534 3.11 -14.38 12.69
C GLY A 534 2.90 -12.93 12.27
N ALA A 535 2.86 -12.74 10.97
CA ALA A 535 2.64 -11.42 10.37
C ALA A 535 1.92 -11.53 9.03
N ALA A 536 1.36 -10.42 8.61
CA ALA A 536 0.81 -10.26 7.28
C ALA A 536 1.37 -8.98 6.64
N LEU A 537 1.93 -9.09 5.44
CA LEU A 537 2.38 -7.96 4.65
C LEU A 537 1.36 -7.67 3.54
N GLY A 538 0.96 -6.40 3.39
CA GLY A 538 0.06 -5.98 2.32
C GLY A 538 0.77 -6.05 0.96
N LEU A 539 0.52 -7.10 0.16
CA LEU A 539 1.18 -7.27 -1.13
C LEU A 539 0.91 -6.10 -2.07
N ASP A 540 -0.33 -5.62 -2.13
CA ASP A 540 -0.70 -4.50 -2.99
C ASP A 540 0.10 -3.24 -2.62
N ARG A 541 0.23 -2.96 -1.33
CA ARG A 541 1.00 -1.82 -0.80
C ARG A 541 2.50 -1.99 -1.04
N PHE A 542 3.02 -3.19 -0.87
CA PHE A 542 4.43 -3.49 -1.15
C PHE A 542 4.77 -3.23 -2.62
N VAL A 543 3.92 -3.70 -3.54
CA VAL A 543 4.05 -3.42 -4.97
C VAL A 543 3.96 -1.91 -5.25
N MET A 544 3.00 -1.21 -4.64
CA MET A 544 2.81 0.23 -4.79
C MET A 544 4.10 1.00 -4.44
N LEU A 545 4.67 0.72 -3.28
CA LEU A 545 5.86 1.39 -2.78
C LEU A 545 7.10 1.08 -3.64
N LEU A 546 7.29 -0.18 -4.05
CA LEU A 546 8.41 -0.56 -4.90
C LEU A 546 8.27 -0.04 -6.33
N ALA A 547 7.05 0.15 -6.81
CA ALA A 547 6.77 0.76 -8.12
C ALA A 547 6.84 2.30 -8.12
N GLY A 548 6.99 2.94 -6.95
CA GLY A 548 6.96 4.39 -6.81
C GLY A 548 5.59 4.97 -7.20
N ARG A 549 4.49 4.30 -6.83
CA ARG A 549 3.11 4.73 -7.10
C ARG A 549 2.45 5.24 -5.81
N ASP A 550 1.55 6.21 -5.97
CA ASP A 550 0.81 6.81 -4.85
C ASP A 550 -0.61 6.23 -4.72
N ASN A 551 -1.01 5.38 -5.66
CA ASN A 551 -2.35 4.84 -5.74
C ASN A 551 -2.33 3.31 -5.82
N LEU A 552 -3.00 2.66 -4.87
CA LEU A 552 -3.09 1.20 -4.79
C LEU A 552 -3.78 0.59 -6.02
N ARG A 553 -4.68 1.32 -6.69
CA ARG A 553 -5.38 0.86 -7.90
C ARG A 553 -4.45 0.57 -9.08
N ASP A 554 -3.26 1.17 -9.09
CA ASP A 554 -2.25 0.88 -10.13
C ASP A 554 -1.61 -0.51 -9.96
N THR A 555 -1.67 -1.08 -8.77
CA THR A 555 -1.05 -2.39 -8.44
C THR A 555 -1.99 -3.58 -8.62
N ILE A 556 -3.25 -3.32 -8.93
CA ILE A 556 -4.32 -4.32 -9.07
C ILE A 556 -4.83 -4.29 -10.51
N ALA A 557 -4.92 -5.47 -11.15
CA ALA A 557 -5.34 -5.53 -12.55
C ALA A 557 -6.74 -4.94 -12.76
N PHE A 558 -7.70 -5.29 -11.90
CA PHE A 558 -9.10 -4.83 -11.97
C PHE A 558 -9.56 -4.30 -10.61
N PRO A 559 -9.15 -3.07 -10.25
CA PRO A 559 -9.48 -2.47 -8.96
C PRO A 559 -10.92 -1.95 -8.90
N LYS A 560 -11.37 -1.62 -7.68
CA LYS A 560 -12.61 -0.88 -7.45
C LYS A 560 -12.34 0.63 -7.34
N THR A 561 -13.36 1.44 -7.64
CA THR A 561 -13.36 2.89 -7.37
C THR A 561 -13.41 3.17 -5.86
N ALA A 562 -13.29 4.44 -5.47
CA ALA A 562 -13.47 4.86 -4.08
C ALA A 562 -14.87 4.53 -3.51
N ASN A 563 -15.86 4.32 -4.38
CA ASN A 563 -17.24 3.93 -4.01
C ASN A 563 -17.44 2.39 -4.05
N ALA A 564 -16.37 1.60 -4.00
CA ALA A 564 -16.39 0.14 -4.06
C ALA A 564 -17.04 -0.44 -5.33
N SER A 565 -17.07 0.31 -6.44
CA SER A 565 -17.67 -0.11 -7.71
C SER A 565 -16.62 -0.52 -8.73
N CYS A 566 -16.92 -1.52 -9.55
CA CYS A 566 -16.14 -1.88 -10.72
C CYS A 566 -16.78 -1.29 -11.99
N LEU A 567 -16.16 -0.27 -12.58
CA LEU A 567 -16.70 0.39 -13.77
C LEU A 567 -16.66 -0.49 -15.04
N LEU A 568 -15.79 -1.51 -15.06
CA LEU A 568 -15.68 -2.45 -16.18
C LEU A 568 -16.83 -3.45 -16.20
N THR A 569 -17.15 -4.05 -15.04
CA THR A 569 -18.16 -5.10 -14.91
C THR A 569 -19.50 -4.59 -14.39
N GLU A 570 -19.56 -3.31 -14.02
CA GLU A 570 -20.72 -2.66 -13.40
C GLU A 570 -21.14 -3.29 -12.06
N ALA A 571 -20.19 -3.95 -11.38
CA ALA A 571 -20.41 -4.51 -10.05
C ALA A 571 -20.26 -3.42 -8.95
N PRO A 572 -21.11 -3.44 -7.87
CA PRO A 572 -22.22 -4.36 -7.67
C PRO A 572 -23.42 -4.04 -8.59
N SER A 573 -24.17 -5.06 -8.95
CA SER A 573 -25.34 -4.96 -9.82
C SER A 573 -26.55 -5.66 -9.22
N PRO A 574 -27.78 -5.30 -9.64
CA PRO A 574 -28.98 -6.05 -9.25
C PRO A 574 -28.89 -7.51 -9.70
N VAL A 575 -29.52 -8.38 -8.94
CA VAL A 575 -29.69 -9.80 -9.29
C VAL A 575 -31.18 -10.10 -9.54
N ASP A 576 -31.47 -11.15 -10.25
CA ASP A 576 -32.84 -11.54 -10.58
C ASP A 576 -33.61 -11.96 -9.33
N LEU A 577 -34.93 -11.68 -9.34
CA LEU A 577 -35.81 -12.01 -8.23
C LEU A 577 -35.82 -13.52 -7.93
N GLU A 578 -35.75 -14.36 -8.94
CA GLU A 578 -35.68 -15.81 -8.78
C GLU A 578 -34.49 -16.23 -7.93
N GLN A 579 -33.32 -15.65 -8.18
CA GLN A 579 -32.10 -15.92 -7.38
C GLN A 579 -32.27 -15.50 -5.90
N LEU A 580 -32.95 -14.35 -5.65
CA LEU A 580 -33.24 -13.91 -4.28
C LEU A 580 -34.22 -14.85 -3.59
N LEU A 581 -35.26 -15.31 -4.28
CA LEU A 581 -36.24 -16.25 -3.76
C LEU A 581 -35.62 -17.62 -3.44
N GLU A 582 -34.73 -18.13 -4.28
CA GLU A 582 -33.97 -19.36 -3.99
C GLU A 582 -33.11 -19.26 -2.73
N LEU A 583 -32.64 -18.06 -2.42
CA LEU A 583 -31.87 -17.78 -1.21
C LEU A 583 -32.73 -17.41 0.01
N ASN A 584 -34.04 -17.34 -0.14
CA ASN A 584 -34.99 -16.84 0.88
C ASN A 584 -34.66 -15.41 1.36
N ILE A 585 -34.23 -14.54 0.45
CA ILE A 585 -33.84 -13.16 0.73
C ILE A 585 -34.78 -12.19 0.03
N SER A 586 -35.08 -11.08 0.69
CA SER A 586 -35.75 -9.93 0.09
C SER A 586 -34.95 -8.64 0.31
N THR A 587 -34.98 -7.76 -0.69
CA THR A 587 -34.41 -6.42 -0.54
C THR A 587 -35.43 -5.48 0.07
N LEU A 588 -35.05 -4.76 1.12
CA LEU A 588 -35.87 -3.67 1.66
C LEU A 588 -35.74 -2.48 0.70
N LYS A 589 -36.84 -2.01 0.15
CA LYS A 589 -36.85 -0.70 -0.55
C LYS A 589 -36.61 0.39 0.51
N LYS A 590 -35.56 1.19 0.32
CA LYS A 590 -35.35 2.41 1.08
C LYS A 590 -36.42 3.45 0.69
#